data_1bf95d17f238287342dbb4c9aead22c2
#
_entry.id   1bf95d17f238287342dbb4c9aead22c2
#
_cell.length_a   1.000
_cell.length_b   1.000
_cell.length_c   1.000
_cell.angle_alpha   90.00
_cell.angle_beta   90.00
_cell.angle_gamma   90.00
#
_symmetry.space_group_name_H-M   'P 1'
#
loop_
_entity.id
_entity.type
_entity.pdbx_description
1 polymer ?
#
loop_
_entity_poly.entity_id
_entity_poly.type
_entity_poly.pdbx_seq_one_letter_code
_entity_poly.pdbx_strand_id
1 'polypeptide(L)'
;MLESHYYKDMIEAGCDEAGRGCLAGSVYAAAVILPPDYQNPDLNDSKKLTDKKRKALREQIEWDAVAWAVGIVTPEEIDQINILNASFLAMHRALDQLKVRPEAVIVDGNRFKPYKDLPYTTIVKGDGKYLSIAAASILAKTYRDDYMDALAEEYPQYDWKGNKGYPTKKHRAAIREFGITPYHRKSYNLLGTGELSLDFKD
;
A
#
# COMPACT_ATOMS: atom_id res chain seq x y z
N MET A 1 -0.32 22.57 -6.81
CA MET A 1 0.23 22.23 -5.49
C MET A 1 -0.82 21.37 -4.80
N LEU A 2 -0.43 20.37 -4.02
CA LEU A 2 -1.40 19.56 -3.27
C LEU A 2 -1.96 20.37 -2.09
N GLU A 3 -3.21 20.09 -1.72
CA GLU A 3 -3.85 20.69 -0.55
C GLU A 3 -3.24 20.12 0.74
N SER A 4 -3.06 20.96 1.75
CA SER A 4 -2.50 20.52 3.04
C SER A 4 -3.49 19.68 3.84
N HIS A 5 -4.77 20.09 3.89
CA HIS A 5 -5.83 19.46 4.69
C HIS A 5 -7.19 19.49 4.02
N TYR A 6 -7.97 18.46 4.26
CA TYR A 6 -9.41 18.44 4.01
C TYR A 6 -10.19 18.99 5.22
N TYR A 7 -9.85 18.51 6.41
CA TYR A 7 -10.42 18.95 7.70
C TYR A 7 -9.48 19.97 8.34
N LYS A 8 -9.72 21.28 8.11
CA LYS A 8 -8.77 22.36 8.43
C LYS A 8 -8.46 22.54 9.92
N ASP A 9 -9.42 22.19 10.81
CA ASP A 9 -9.31 22.43 12.25
C ASP A 9 -9.14 21.14 13.06
N MET A 10 -8.73 20.05 12.41
CA MET A 10 -8.59 18.72 13.01
C MET A 10 -7.20 18.13 12.77
N ILE A 11 -6.75 17.30 13.68
CA ILE A 11 -5.58 16.42 13.46
C ILE A 11 -5.98 15.35 12.45
N GLU A 12 -5.62 15.59 11.18
CA GLU A 12 -6.03 14.74 10.05
C GLU A 12 -4.95 13.71 9.72
N ALA A 13 -5.34 12.44 9.57
CA ALA A 13 -4.48 11.41 8.99
C ALA A 13 -4.89 11.12 7.55
N GLY A 14 -3.92 11.12 6.63
CA GLY A 14 -4.08 10.63 5.27
C GLY A 14 -3.68 9.16 5.17
N CYS A 15 -4.47 8.35 4.45
CA CYS A 15 -4.22 6.92 4.24
C CYS A 15 -4.22 6.55 2.76
N ASP A 16 -3.30 5.65 2.40
CA ASP A 16 -3.24 5.00 1.08
C ASP A 16 -2.65 3.59 1.21
N GLU A 17 -2.83 2.74 0.20
CA GLU A 17 -2.32 1.37 0.16
C GLU A 17 -1.51 1.06 -1.11
N ALA A 18 -0.65 0.04 -1.01
CA ALA A 18 0.13 -0.52 -2.10
C ALA A 18 0.00 -2.04 -2.19
N GLY A 19 -0.04 -2.56 -3.41
CA GLY A 19 0.03 -4.00 -3.65
C GLY A 19 -1.30 -4.71 -3.83
N ARG A 20 -2.43 -4.03 -4.05
CA ARG A 20 -3.75 -4.66 -4.25
C ARG A 20 -3.80 -5.63 -5.42
N GLY A 21 -3.27 -5.23 -6.57
CA GLY A 21 -3.32 -6.02 -7.81
C GLY A 21 -2.22 -7.06 -7.98
N CYS A 22 -1.40 -7.30 -6.95
CA CYS A 22 -0.29 -8.24 -7.01
C CYS A 22 -0.73 -9.68 -6.79
N LEU A 23 -0.11 -10.62 -7.50
CA LEU A 23 -0.34 -12.07 -7.32
C LEU A 23 0.39 -12.61 -6.09
N ALA A 24 1.43 -11.89 -5.63
CA ALA A 24 2.25 -12.29 -4.50
C ALA A 24 2.58 -11.11 -3.58
N GLY A 25 2.88 -11.43 -2.33
CA GLY A 25 3.26 -10.50 -1.29
C GLY A 25 2.08 -9.85 -0.57
N SER A 26 2.37 -9.31 0.59
CA SER A 26 1.42 -8.62 1.46
C SER A 26 0.89 -7.33 0.82
N VAL A 27 -0.28 -6.87 1.28
CA VAL A 27 -0.74 -5.50 1.06
C VAL A 27 -0.20 -4.62 2.19
N TYR A 28 0.29 -3.46 1.83
CA TYR A 28 0.82 -2.45 2.74
C TYR A 28 -0.07 -1.22 2.68
N ALA A 29 -0.40 -0.65 3.81
CA ALA A 29 -1.02 0.66 3.88
C ALA A 29 -0.22 1.55 4.83
N ALA A 30 -0.28 2.85 4.61
CA ALA A 30 0.29 3.81 5.53
C ALA A 30 -0.76 4.82 5.99
N ALA A 31 -0.54 5.37 7.18
CA ALA A 31 -1.25 6.50 7.73
C ALA A 31 -0.24 7.58 8.09
N VAL A 32 -0.48 8.82 7.69
CA VAL A 32 0.44 9.95 7.90
C VAL A 32 -0.32 11.16 8.39
N ILE A 33 0.17 11.76 9.47
CA ILE A 33 -0.25 13.07 10.00
C ILE A 33 0.88 14.06 9.72
N LEU A 34 0.61 15.09 8.92
CA LEU A 34 1.57 16.15 8.62
C LEU A 34 1.32 17.39 9.48
N PRO A 35 2.35 18.25 9.69
CA PRO A 35 2.14 19.55 10.30
C PRO A 35 1.11 20.40 9.54
N PRO A 36 0.34 21.27 10.20
CA PRO A 36 -0.73 22.06 9.57
C PRO A 36 -0.28 22.93 8.39
N ASP A 37 0.92 23.46 8.46
CA ASP A 37 1.54 24.35 7.47
C ASP A 37 2.55 23.63 6.55
N TYR A 38 2.54 22.29 6.56
CA TYR A 38 3.47 21.51 5.75
C TYR A 38 3.35 21.80 4.26
N GLN A 39 4.50 22.04 3.65
CA GLN A 39 4.65 22.31 2.23
C GLN A 39 5.77 21.42 1.66
N ASN A 40 5.49 20.70 0.61
CA ASN A 40 6.51 19.94 -0.12
C ASN A 40 6.14 19.87 -1.61
N PRO A 41 6.78 20.68 -2.47
CA PRO A 41 6.48 20.72 -3.90
C PRO A 41 6.87 19.43 -4.64
N ASP A 42 7.73 18.60 -4.03
CA ASP A 42 8.17 17.33 -4.59
C ASP A 42 7.20 16.19 -4.32
N LEU A 43 6.30 16.34 -3.34
CA LEU A 43 5.22 15.39 -3.10
C LEU A 43 4.21 15.43 -4.26
N ASN A 44 3.97 14.28 -4.86
CA ASN A 44 3.02 14.07 -5.94
C ASN A 44 2.59 12.60 -5.95
N ASP A 45 1.64 12.25 -6.81
CA ASP A 45 1.28 10.86 -7.12
C ASP A 45 2.54 9.97 -7.23
N SER A 46 2.68 9.02 -6.33
CA SER A 46 3.87 8.17 -6.20
C SER A 46 4.24 7.43 -7.49
N LYS A 47 3.25 7.19 -8.37
CA LYS A 47 3.43 6.51 -9.66
C LYS A 47 4.17 7.36 -10.69
N LYS A 48 4.18 8.69 -10.52
CA LYS A 48 4.90 9.64 -11.39
C LYS A 48 6.36 9.86 -10.97
N LEU A 49 6.74 9.36 -9.81
CA LEU A 49 8.08 9.53 -9.23
C LEU A 49 8.98 8.34 -9.58
N THR A 50 10.29 8.61 -9.76
CA THR A 50 11.29 7.56 -9.85
C THR A 50 11.51 6.89 -8.50
N ASP A 51 12.02 5.64 -8.48
CA ASP A 51 12.34 4.93 -7.22
C ASP A 51 13.29 5.72 -6.32
N LYS A 52 14.33 6.31 -6.91
CA LYS A 52 15.30 7.16 -6.18
C LYS A 52 14.59 8.34 -5.51
N LYS A 53 13.69 9.01 -6.21
CA LYS A 53 12.96 10.15 -5.65
C LYS A 53 11.96 9.71 -4.57
N ARG A 54 11.28 8.57 -4.76
CA ARG A 54 10.40 8.01 -3.73
C ARG A 54 11.16 7.68 -2.44
N LYS A 55 12.34 7.05 -2.53
CA LYS A 55 13.17 6.71 -1.35
C LYS A 55 13.65 7.96 -0.62
N ALA A 56 14.09 8.99 -1.33
CA ALA A 56 14.48 10.26 -0.72
C ALA A 56 13.29 10.95 -0.03
N LEU A 57 12.11 10.96 -0.67
CA LEU A 57 10.91 11.52 -0.09
C LEU A 57 10.42 10.72 1.12
N ARG A 58 10.59 9.39 1.14
CA ARG A 58 10.29 8.56 2.31
C ARG A 58 11.05 9.05 3.54
N GLU A 59 12.38 9.19 3.44
CA GLU A 59 13.22 9.66 4.55
C GLU A 59 12.77 11.05 5.05
N GLN A 60 12.42 11.93 4.11
CA GLN A 60 11.91 13.24 4.45
C GLN A 60 10.54 13.19 5.15
N ILE A 61 9.60 12.37 4.64
CA ILE A 61 8.27 12.19 5.25
C ILE A 61 8.41 11.62 6.67
N GLU A 62 9.26 10.62 6.85
CA GLU A 62 9.50 9.98 8.15
C GLU A 62 10.05 10.96 9.18
N TRP A 63 10.85 11.94 8.73
CA TRP A 63 11.40 13.00 9.57
C TRP A 63 10.40 14.12 9.85
N ASP A 64 9.69 14.58 8.84
CA ASP A 64 8.84 15.79 8.91
C ASP A 64 7.45 15.52 9.51
N ALA A 65 6.94 14.30 9.39
CA ALA A 65 5.59 13.96 9.84
C ALA A 65 5.44 14.05 11.37
N VAL A 66 4.32 14.59 11.83
CA VAL A 66 3.92 14.56 13.24
C VAL A 66 3.79 13.13 13.76
N ALA A 67 3.21 12.26 12.93
CA ALA A 67 3.16 10.82 13.16
C ALA A 67 2.95 10.08 11.83
N TRP A 68 3.53 8.90 11.71
CA TRP A 68 3.27 8.00 10.62
C TRP A 68 3.39 6.54 11.08
N ALA A 69 2.73 5.65 10.37
CA ALA A 69 2.85 4.22 10.59
C ALA A 69 2.47 3.44 9.33
N VAL A 70 2.92 2.17 9.28
CA VAL A 70 2.62 1.24 8.19
C VAL A 70 1.91 0.02 8.75
N GLY A 71 0.77 -0.32 8.15
CA GLY A 71 0.01 -1.52 8.44
C GLY A 71 0.16 -2.54 7.32
N ILE A 72 0.23 -3.81 7.69
CA ILE A 72 0.52 -4.94 6.78
C ILE A 72 -0.56 -6.00 6.95
N VAL A 73 -1.01 -6.57 5.82
CA VAL A 73 -1.89 -7.76 5.80
C VAL A 73 -1.27 -8.79 4.88
N THR A 74 -1.12 -10.01 5.38
CA THR A 74 -0.39 -11.09 4.70
C THR A 74 -1.19 -11.70 3.55
N PRO A 75 -0.55 -12.45 2.63
CA PRO A 75 -1.25 -13.19 1.59
C PRO A 75 -2.32 -14.14 2.13
N GLU A 76 -2.04 -14.84 3.23
CA GLU A 76 -2.99 -15.73 3.88
C GLU A 76 -4.24 -15.00 4.39
N GLU A 77 -4.06 -13.86 5.06
CA GLU A 77 -5.17 -13.02 5.50
C GLU A 77 -5.97 -12.47 4.32
N ILE A 78 -5.29 -12.07 3.22
CA ILE A 78 -5.94 -11.61 1.98
C ILE A 78 -6.86 -12.70 1.43
N ASP A 79 -6.38 -13.94 1.40
CA ASP A 79 -7.16 -15.10 0.91
C ASP A 79 -8.39 -15.37 1.78
N GLN A 80 -8.32 -15.12 3.09
CA GLN A 80 -9.43 -15.29 4.02
C GLN A 80 -10.50 -14.20 3.90
N ILE A 81 -10.10 -12.92 3.79
CA ILE A 81 -11.01 -11.78 3.92
C ILE A 81 -11.24 -10.99 2.63
N ASN A 82 -10.60 -11.36 1.54
CA ASN A 82 -10.44 -10.69 0.25
C ASN A 82 -9.64 -9.37 0.30
N ILE A 83 -9.18 -8.91 -0.88
CA ILE A 83 -8.28 -7.76 -0.97
C ILE A 83 -8.92 -6.43 -0.56
N LEU A 84 -10.21 -6.25 -0.75
CA LEU A 84 -10.88 -5.01 -0.35
C LEU A 84 -10.87 -4.87 1.18
N ASN A 85 -11.29 -5.91 1.89
CA ASN A 85 -11.26 -5.93 3.36
C ASN A 85 -9.82 -5.91 3.90
N ALA A 86 -8.89 -6.58 3.22
CA ALA A 86 -7.47 -6.55 3.57
C ALA A 86 -6.85 -5.15 3.46
N SER A 87 -7.23 -4.37 2.42
CA SER A 87 -6.80 -2.97 2.31
C SER A 87 -7.30 -2.13 3.49
N PHE A 88 -8.58 -2.28 3.86
CA PHE A 88 -9.12 -1.58 5.05
C PHE A 88 -8.43 -2.00 6.34
N LEU A 89 -8.20 -3.31 6.52
CA LEU A 89 -7.51 -3.83 7.69
C LEU A 89 -6.08 -3.30 7.77
N ALA A 90 -5.36 -3.22 6.65
CA ALA A 90 -4.02 -2.64 6.61
C ALA A 90 -4.03 -1.16 7.01
N MET A 91 -4.99 -0.36 6.52
CA MET A 91 -5.16 1.03 6.93
C MET A 91 -5.50 1.17 8.41
N HIS A 92 -6.40 0.32 8.93
CA HIS A 92 -6.74 0.30 10.37
C HIS A 92 -5.52 -0.05 11.23
N ARG A 93 -4.70 -1.04 10.81
CA ARG A 93 -3.44 -1.38 11.49
C ARG A 93 -2.44 -0.23 11.46
N ALA A 94 -2.37 0.53 10.39
CA ALA A 94 -1.54 1.73 10.33
C ALA A 94 -2.05 2.81 11.29
N LEU A 95 -3.35 3.09 11.29
CA LEU A 95 -3.98 4.06 12.19
C LEU A 95 -3.82 3.67 13.68
N ASP A 96 -3.91 2.37 14.02
CA ASP A 96 -3.72 1.88 15.39
C ASP A 96 -2.28 2.08 15.91
N GLN A 97 -1.29 2.13 15.02
CA GLN A 97 0.12 2.28 15.36
C GLN A 97 0.58 3.74 15.42
N LEU A 98 -0.26 4.70 15.04
CA LEU A 98 0.10 6.12 15.12
C LEU A 98 0.36 6.54 16.57
N LYS A 99 1.49 7.21 16.82
CA LYS A 99 1.85 7.75 18.13
C LYS A 99 0.99 8.96 18.54
N VAL A 100 0.38 9.63 17.58
CA VAL A 100 -0.57 10.72 17.76
C VAL A 100 -1.91 10.26 17.23
N ARG A 101 -2.97 10.37 18.05
CA ARG A 101 -4.32 9.98 17.65
C ARG A 101 -4.89 11.01 16.68
N PRO A 102 -5.32 10.62 15.47
CA PRO A 102 -6.04 11.52 14.58
C PRO A 102 -7.45 11.81 15.10
N GLU A 103 -8.00 12.95 14.70
CA GLU A 103 -9.38 13.36 14.93
C GLU A 103 -10.25 13.13 13.68
N ALA A 104 -9.62 13.03 12.51
CA ALA A 104 -10.28 12.71 11.24
C ALA A 104 -9.34 11.92 10.33
N VAL A 105 -9.91 11.21 9.35
CA VAL A 105 -9.18 10.40 8.38
C VAL A 105 -9.60 10.75 6.96
N ILE A 106 -8.63 10.96 6.07
CA ILE A 106 -8.86 11.01 4.63
C ILE A 106 -8.17 9.83 3.95
N VAL A 107 -8.83 9.23 2.99
CA VAL A 107 -8.40 7.95 2.40
C VAL A 107 -8.38 8.04 0.88
N ASP A 108 -7.32 7.54 0.24
CA ASP A 108 -7.35 7.37 -1.22
C ASP A 108 -8.42 6.37 -1.64
N GLY A 109 -9.15 6.69 -2.72
CA GLY A 109 -10.15 5.80 -3.30
C GLY A 109 -11.59 6.24 -3.06
N ASN A 110 -12.53 5.29 -3.22
CA ASN A 110 -13.97 5.55 -3.16
C ASN A 110 -14.70 4.70 -2.09
N ARG A 111 -13.97 3.92 -1.32
CA ARG A 111 -14.51 3.04 -0.27
C ARG A 111 -13.57 2.99 0.91
N PHE A 112 -14.15 3.00 2.09
CA PHE A 112 -13.44 2.77 3.35
C PHE A 112 -14.41 2.16 4.36
N LYS A 113 -13.88 1.41 5.32
CA LYS A 113 -14.65 0.89 6.45
C LYS A 113 -14.43 1.82 7.64
N PRO A 114 -15.49 2.31 8.32
CA PRO A 114 -15.31 3.20 9.47
C PRO A 114 -14.23 2.71 10.42
N TYR A 115 -13.40 3.64 10.87
CA TYR A 115 -12.37 3.36 11.87
C TYR A 115 -12.74 4.03 13.17
N LYS A 116 -13.14 3.21 14.17
CA LYS A 116 -13.67 3.70 15.44
C LYS A 116 -14.80 4.72 15.19
N ASP A 117 -14.88 5.77 15.99
CA ASP A 117 -15.88 6.83 15.87
C ASP A 117 -15.35 8.09 15.15
N LEU A 118 -14.27 7.93 14.35
CA LEU A 118 -13.67 9.05 13.65
C LEU A 118 -14.42 9.39 12.36
N PRO A 119 -14.64 10.68 12.08
CA PRO A 119 -15.12 11.12 10.77
C PRO A 119 -14.05 10.76 9.71
N TYR A 120 -14.53 10.37 8.54
CA TYR A 120 -13.64 10.07 7.42
C TYR A 120 -14.21 10.55 6.08
N THR A 121 -13.33 10.81 5.14
CA THR A 121 -13.69 11.11 3.75
C THR A 121 -12.84 10.28 2.80
N THR A 122 -13.49 9.62 1.83
CA THR A 122 -12.79 8.95 0.73
C THR A 122 -12.63 9.91 -0.44
N ILE A 123 -11.43 9.93 -1.03
CA ILE A 123 -11.05 10.90 -2.06
C ILE A 123 -10.44 10.16 -3.24
N VAL A 124 -11.17 10.08 -4.34
CA VAL A 124 -10.68 9.44 -5.57
C VAL A 124 -9.47 10.21 -6.12
N LYS A 125 -8.35 9.50 -6.31
CA LYS A 125 -7.03 10.06 -6.66
C LYS A 125 -6.56 11.08 -5.63
N GLY A 126 -6.74 10.76 -4.35
CA GLY A 126 -6.39 11.60 -3.22
C GLY A 126 -4.88 11.85 -3.13
N ASP A 127 -4.05 10.88 -3.55
CA ASP A 127 -2.60 10.96 -3.68
C ASP A 127 -2.11 12.08 -4.62
N GLY A 128 -2.97 12.51 -5.54
CA GLY A 128 -2.74 13.67 -6.42
C GLY A 128 -3.43 14.95 -5.95
N LYS A 129 -4.05 14.97 -4.76
CA LYS A 129 -4.84 16.11 -4.26
C LYS A 129 -4.41 16.60 -2.88
N TYR A 130 -4.07 15.67 -1.96
CA TYR A 130 -3.75 15.98 -0.57
C TYR A 130 -2.38 15.47 -0.17
N LEU A 131 -1.61 16.31 0.54
CA LEU A 131 -0.23 16.02 0.94
C LEU A 131 -0.12 14.78 1.85
N SER A 132 -1.03 14.63 2.81
CA SER A 132 -1.02 13.49 3.75
C SER A 132 -1.30 12.15 3.04
N ILE A 133 -2.20 12.12 2.05
CA ILE A 133 -2.45 10.92 1.23
C ILE A 133 -1.26 10.63 0.33
N ALA A 134 -0.67 11.65 -0.32
CA ALA A 134 0.52 11.49 -1.16
C ALA A 134 1.70 10.94 -0.34
N ALA A 135 1.91 11.44 0.88
CA ALA A 135 2.92 10.93 1.80
C ALA A 135 2.64 9.47 2.17
N ALA A 136 1.40 9.12 2.51
CA ALA A 136 0.99 7.73 2.79
C ALA A 136 1.23 6.81 1.60
N SER A 137 0.92 7.25 0.37
CA SER A 137 1.18 6.52 -0.87
C SER A 137 2.67 6.17 -1.03
N ILE A 138 3.56 7.14 -0.79
CA ILE A 138 5.01 6.95 -0.86
C ILE A 138 5.48 5.96 0.20
N LEU A 139 5.04 6.08 1.45
CA LEU A 139 5.41 5.15 2.51
C LEU A 139 4.91 3.74 2.21
N ALA A 140 3.64 3.55 1.91
CA ALA A 140 3.09 2.23 1.59
C ALA A 140 3.82 1.57 0.43
N LYS A 141 4.10 2.33 -0.63
CA LYS A 141 4.80 1.84 -1.83
C LYS A 141 6.25 1.46 -1.54
N THR A 142 7.02 2.32 -0.87
CA THR A 142 8.46 2.09 -0.66
C THR A 142 8.71 0.97 0.35
N TYR A 143 7.94 0.90 1.44
CA TYR A 143 8.03 -0.21 2.40
C TYR A 143 7.67 -1.55 1.76
N ARG A 144 6.64 -1.56 0.90
CA ARG A 144 6.29 -2.77 0.17
C ARG A 144 7.35 -3.17 -0.84
N ASP A 145 7.95 -2.22 -1.54
CA ASP A 145 9.00 -2.50 -2.51
C ASP A 145 10.23 -3.12 -1.82
N ASP A 146 10.66 -2.60 -0.68
CA ASP A 146 11.76 -3.17 0.10
C ASP A 146 11.44 -4.61 0.56
N TYR A 147 10.20 -4.87 1.00
CA TYR A 147 9.74 -6.22 1.33
C TYR A 147 9.80 -7.17 0.13
N MET A 148 9.35 -6.73 -1.05
CA MET A 148 9.40 -7.54 -2.26
C MET A 148 10.82 -7.75 -2.78
N ASP A 149 11.73 -6.80 -2.56
CA ASP A 149 13.15 -6.94 -2.89
C ASP A 149 13.81 -8.01 -2.01
N ALA A 150 13.51 -8.04 -0.71
CA ALA A 150 13.99 -9.09 0.19
C ALA A 150 13.46 -10.48 -0.21
N LEU A 151 12.18 -10.60 -0.54
CA LEU A 151 11.61 -11.86 -1.04
C LEU A 151 12.20 -12.29 -2.39
N ALA A 152 12.60 -11.35 -3.24
CA ALA A 152 13.22 -11.67 -4.52
C ALA A 152 14.60 -12.30 -4.38
N GLU A 153 15.32 -12.05 -3.28
CA GLU A 153 16.60 -12.73 -2.99
C GLU A 153 16.38 -14.19 -2.60
N GLU A 154 15.28 -14.49 -1.88
CA GLU A 154 14.90 -15.85 -1.49
C GLU A 154 14.28 -16.64 -2.66
N TYR A 155 13.51 -15.96 -3.52
CA TYR A 155 12.78 -16.55 -4.65
C TYR A 155 13.11 -15.86 -5.99
N PRO A 156 14.37 -15.92 -6.47
CA PRO A 156 14.81 -15.18 -7.65
C PRO A 156 14.09 -15.57 -8.95
N GLN A 157 13.55 -16.79 -9.03
CA GLN A 157 12.86 -17.32 -10.21
C GLN A 157 11.58 -16.57 -10.58
N TYR A 158 10.93 -15.84 -9.64
CA TYR A 158 9.68 -15.12 -9.89
C TYR A 158 9.88 -13.69 -10.37
N ASP A 159 11.12 -13.20 -10.44
CA ASP A 159 11.45 -11.83 -10.86
C ASP A 159 10.78 -10.73 -10.01
N TRP A 160 10.56 -11.00 -8.72
CA TRP A 160 9.89 -10.05 -7.83
C TRP A 160 10.66 -8.75 -7.63
N LYS A 161 11.96 -8.76 -7.84
CA LYS A 161 12.78 -7.54 -7.86
C LYS A 161 12.32 -6.57 -8.97
N GLY A 162 11.97 -7.10 -10.13
CA GLY A 162 11.47 -6.32 -11.26
C GLY A 162 9.97 -6.05 -11.21
N ASN A 163 9.18 -7.12 -11.01
CA ASN A 163 7.73 -7.04 -11.12
C ASN A 163 6.99 -6.73 -9.81
N LYS A 164 7.67 -6.71 -8.66
CA LYS A 164 7.09 -6.45 -7.32
C LYS A 164 5.84 -7.27 -6.99
N GLY A 165 5.74 -8.48 -7.56
CA GLY A 165 4.60 -9.38 -7.39
C GLY A 165 3.42 -9.11 -8.34
N TYR A 166 3.50 -8.14 -9.24
CA TYR A 166 2.45 -7.86 -10.22
C TYR A 166 2.31 -8.97 -11.27
N PRO A 167 1.11 -9.12 -11.91
CA PRO A 167 0.78 -10.21 -12.83
C PRO A 167 1.41 -10.06 -14.22
N THR A 168 2.74 -9.89 -14.29
CA THR A 168 3.46 -9.83 -15.55
C THR A 168 3.50 -11.20 -16.24
N LYS A 169 3.72 -11.23 -17.55
CA LYS A 169 3.90 -12.49 -18.30
C LYS A 169 5.01 -13.35 -17.70
N LYS A 170 6.11 -12.73 -17.28
CA LYS A 170 7.27 -13.39 -16.67
C LYS A 170 6.90 -14.01 -15.31
N HIS A 171 6.17 -13.29 -14.45
CA HIS A 171 5.69 -13.80 -13.16
C HIS A 171 4.77 -15.01 -13.35
N ARG A 172 3.79 -14.92 -14.26
CA ARG A 172 2.88 -16.04 -14.57
C ARG A 172 3.59 -17.24 -15.18
N ALA A 173 4.59 -17.03 -16.04
CA ALA A 173 5.43 -18.11 -16.57
C ALA A 173 6.21 -18.81 -15.46
N ALA A 174 6.80 -18.07 -14.54
CA ALA A 174 7.49 -18.64 -13.38
C ALA A 174 6.54 -19.45 -12.48
N ILE A 175 5.30 -18.98 -12.26
CA ILE A 175 4.29 -19.76 -11.52
C ILE A 175 3.98 -21.10 -12.21
N ARG A 176 3.90 -21.13 -13.55
CA ARG A 176 3.69 -22.39 -14.28
C ARG A 176 4.85 -23.37 -14.13
N GLU A 177 6.06 -22.84 -14.18
CA GLU A 177 7.29 -23.63 -14.16
C GLU A 177 7.66 -24.12 -12.76
N PHE A 178 7.59 -23.25 -11.77
CA PHE A 178 8.09 -23.51 -10.41
C PHE A 178 6.98 -23.68 -9.36
N GLY A 179 5.70 -23.55 -9.76
CA GLY A 179 4.59 -23.58 -8.82
C GLY A 179 4.40 -22.29 -8.05
N ILE A 180 3.75 -22.37 -6.90
CA ILE A 180 3.51 -21.24 -6.00
C ILE A 180 4.36 -21.35 -4.74
N THR A 181 4.55 -20.22 -4.05
CA THR A 181 5.16 -20.13 -2.73
C THR A 181 4.09 -19.74 -1.69
N PRO A 182 4.36 -19.77 -0.39
CA PRO A 182 3.46 -19.24 0.65
C PRO A 182 3.12 -17.77 0.49
N TYR A 183 3.90 -17.02 -0.30
CA TYR A 183 3.67 -15.59 -0.57
C TYR A 183 2.70 -15.32 -1.72
N HIS A 184 2.30 -16.33 -2.50
CA HIS A 184 1.29 -16.17 -3.54
C HIS A 184 -0.12 -16.15 -2.93
N ARG A 185 -0.99 -15.31 -3.49
CA ARG A 185 -2.40 -15.17 -3.08
C ARG A 185 -3.24 -16.21 -3.81
N LYS A 186 -3.57 -17.30 -3.12
CA LYS A 186 -4.26 -18.47 -3.70
C LYS A 186 -5.67 -18.13 -4.22
N SER A 187 -6.33 -17.12 -3.64
CA SER A 187 -7.65 -16.65 -4.09
C SER A 187 -7.62 -15.86 -5.41
N TYR A 188 -6.42 -15.53 -5.92
CA TYR A 188 -6.28 -14.78 -7.17
C TYR A 188 -6.16 -15.73 -8.37
N ASN A 189 -6.57 -15.25 -9.56
CA ASN A 189 -6.28 -15.95 -10.81
C ASN A 189 -4.79 -15.84 -11.15
N LEU A 190 -4.01 -16.80 -10.67
CA LEU A 190 -2.55 -16.81 -10.78
C LEU A 190 -2.05 -17.05 -12.19
N LEU A 191 -2.76 -17.85 -12.99
CA LEU A 191 -2.34 -18.24 -14.35
C LEU A 191 -2.88 -17.33 -15.45
N GLY A 192 -3.99 -16.62 -15.19
CA GLY A 192 -4.67 -15.77 -16.18
C GLY A 192 -5.85 -16.46 -16.86
N THR A 193 -6.53 -15.73 -17.74
CA THR A 193 -7.70 -16.24 -18.48
C THR A 193 -7.27 -17.27 -19.52
N GLY A 194 -7.96 -18.43 -19.57
CA GLY A 194 -7.78 -19.47 -20.56
C GLY A 194 -6.82 -20.60 -20.17
N GLU A 195 -6.34 -20.65 -18.93
CA GLU A 195 -5.43 -21.68 -18.45
C GLU A 195 -6.06 -22.54 -17.35
N LEU A 196 -5.64 -23.83 -17.31
CA LEU A 196 -6.09 -24.82 -16.33
C LEU A 196 -5.82 -24.34 -14.88
N SER A 197 -6.72 -24.70 -13.98
CA SER A 197 -6.52 -24.50 -12.54
C SER A 197 -5.27 -25.24 -12.06
N LEU A 198 -4.47 -24.58 -11.21
CA LEU A 198 -3.42 -25.27 -10.47
C LEU A 198 -4.08 -26.19 -9.43
N ASP A 199 -3.82 -27.49 -9.50
CA ASP A 199 -4.14 -28.39 -8.41
C ASP A 199 -3.15 -28.12 -7.28
N PHE A 200 -3.62 -27.44 -6.23
CA PHE A 200 -2.84 -27.28 -5.01
C PHE A 200 -2.85 -28.63 -4.28
N LYS A 201 -1.74 -29.35 -4.36
CA LYS A 201 -1.51 -30.50 -3.46
C LYS A 201 -1.20 -29.92 -2.08
N ASP A 202 -2.02 -30.29 -1.09
CA ASP A 202 -1.82 -30.01 0.35
C ASP A 202 -0.49 -30.58 0.85
#